data_09a94af44eb2fb467e4af98d8e8fd69d
#
_entry.id   09a94af44eb2fb467e4af98d8e8fd69d
#
_cell.length_a   1.000
_cell.length_b   1.000
_cell.length_c   1.000
_cell.angle_alpha   90.00
_cell.angle_beta   90.00
_cell.angle_gamma   90.00
#
_symmetry.space_group_name_H-M   'P 1'
#
loop_
_entity.id
_entity.type
_entity.pdbx_description
1 polymer ?
#
loop_
_entity_poly.entity_id
_entity_poly.type
_entity_poly.pdbx_seq_one_letter_code
_entity_poly.pdbx_strand_id
1 'polypeptide(L)'
;VHYISQTYDESKWAVAAAAAKRVIDLGIYRLHTVPADEYTLPLPSNVPSDPFPAGAGGIDPFRSYSEMFTGETTNVTNPELIWGTTQNITDQQDVVFPLKLGGNSSISIPQRIVDAYRMADGRDINNASAEYPYEDRPYDQTCVTAADKQLSKNYTLPGGTYKAYDNREPRFYASIGFSGTLWQMQSTTSEEMRNKIVEYYNGANAGKNQAGVTNIYNLTGYTCYKYVHPRDARTLSLIHI
;
A
#
# COMPACT_ATOMS: atom_id res chain seq x y z
N VAL A 1 -0.44 -10.62 -35.82
CA VAL A 1 0.35 -11.68 -35.18
C VAL A 1 -0.03 -11.72 -33.72
N HIS A 2 -0.64 -12.83 -33.26
CA HIS A 2 -0.97 -13.02 -31.85
C HIS A 2 0.20 -13.71 -31.16
N TYR A 3 0.89 -12.97 -30.29
CA TYR A 3 2.02 -13.52 -29.51
C TYR A 3 1.55 -14.33 -28.28
N ILE A 4 0.27 -14.23 -27.91
CA ILE A 4 -0.31 -14.91 -26.76
C ILE A 4 -1.46 -15.78 -27.25
N SER A 5 -1.46 -17.05 -26.87
CA SER A 5 -2.58 -17.95 -27.14
C SER A 5 -3.83 -17.48 -26.40
N GLN A 6 -4.95 -17.40 -27.12
CA GLN A 6 -6.26 -17.03 -26.54
C GLN A 6 -7.01 -18.25 -25.99
N THR A 7 -6.54 -19.44 -26.26
CA THR A 7 -7.10 -20.66 -25.72
C THR A 7 -6.40 -21.08 -24.44
N TYR A 8 -7.19 -21.48 -23.44
CA TYR A 8 -6.66 -22.07 -22.21
C TYR A 8 -5.92 -23.36 -22.57
N ASP A 9 -4.75 -23.52 -21.99
CA ASP A 9 -3.88 -24.69 -22.19
C ASP A 9 -3.15 -24.98 -20.88
N GLU A 10 -3.56 -26.05 -20.22
CA GLU A 10 -3.02 -26.46 -18.92
C GLU A 10 -1.54 -26.80 -18.99
N SER A 11 -1.05 -27.29 -20.13
CA SER A 11 0.36 -27.62 -20.30
C SER A 11 1.28 -26.40 -20.16
N LYS A 12 0.81 -25.22 -20.57
CA LYS A 12 1.55 -23.97 -20.41
C LYS A 12 1.64 -23.53 -18.93
N TRP A 13 0.58 -23.76 -18.18
CA TRP A 13 0.58 -23.52 -16.74
C TRP A 13 1.53 -24.48 -16.01
N ALA A 14 1.57 -25.74 -16.41
CA ALA A 14 2.51 -26.72 -15.86
C ALA A 14 3.97 -26.33 -16.13
N VAL A 15 4.30 -25.83 -17.33
CA VAL A 15 5.63 -25.32 -17.66
C VAL A 15 6.00 -24.09 -16.80
N ALA A 16 5.06 -23.14 -16.63
CA ALA A 16 5.27 -21.96 -15.82
C ALA A 16 5.47 -22.32 -14.33
N ALA A 17 4.66 -23.24 -13.81
CA ALA A 17 4.78 -23.74 -12.44
C ALA A 17 6.11 -24.45 -12.20
N ALA A 18 6.55 -25.29 -13.15
CA ALA A 18 7.85 -25.97 -13.07
C ALA A 18 9.03 -24.99 -13.14
N ALA A 19 8.92 -23.90 -13.92
CA ALA A 19 9.92 -22.86 -13.98
C ALA A 19 10.01 -22.08 -12.67
N ALA A 20 8.88 -21.68 -12.09
CA ALA A 20 8.81 -21.00 -10.80
C ALA A 20 9.37 -21.91 -9.67
N LYS A 21 8.99 -23.19 -9.67
CA LYS A 21 9.50 -24.15 -8.68
C LYS A 21 11.03 -24.27 -8.71
N ARG A 22 11.65 -24.27 -9.90
CA ARG A 22 13.12 -24.30 -10.01
C ARG A 22 13.78 -23.12 -9.31
N VAL A 23 13.18 -21.92 -9.38
CA VAL A 23 13.70 -20.74 -8.66
C VAL A 23 13.56 -20.91 -7.15
N ILE A 24 12.43 -21.43 -6.68
CA ILE A 24 12.20 -21.74 -5.26
C ILE A 24 13.21 -22.78 -4.76
N ASP A 25 13.45 -23.83 -5.54
CA ASP A 25 14.36 -24.93 -5.19
C ASP A 25 15.84 -24.52 -5.14
N LEU A 26 16.21 -23.34 -5.68
CA LEU A 26 17.55 -22.78 -5.47
C LEU A 26 17.85 -22.47 -4.01
N GLY A 27 16.84 -22.18 -3.20
CA GLY A 27 16.98 -21.90 -1.76
C GLY A 27 17.74 -20.61 -1.42
N ILE A 28 18.05 -19.77 -2.42
CA ILE A 28 18.78 -18.50 -2.23
C ILE A 28 17.87 -17.31 -2.01
N TYR A 29 16.62 -17.42 -2.46
CA TYR A 29 15.59 -16.40 -2.25
C TYR A 29 14.69 -16.79 -1.07
N ARG A 30 14.25 -15.80 -0.31
CA ARG A 30 13.31 -16.00 0.80
C ARG A 30 12.42 -14.78 0.92
N LEU A 31 11.25 -14.94 1.51
CA LEU A 31 10.37 -13.81 1.81
C LEU A 31 11.04 -12.87 2.81
N HIS A 32 10.93 -11.58 2.56
CA HIS A 32 11.36 -10.55 3.51
C HIS A 32 10.43 -10.56 4.71
N THR A 33 10.98 -10.60 5.91
CA THR A 33 10.22 -10.57 7.15
C THR A 33 10.84 -9.56 8.11
N VAL A 34 9.97 -8.77 8.74
CA VAL A 34 10.32 -7.83 9.80
C VAL A 34 9.75 -8.36 11.10
N PRO A 35 10.54 -8.47 12.17
CA PRO A 35 10.04 -8.90 13.47
C PRO A 35 8.90 -8.03 13.97
N ALA A 36 7.91 -8.67 14.62
CA ALA A 36 6.84 -7.96 15.31
C ALA A 36 7.42 -7.10 16.43
N ASP A 37 6.80 -5.96 16.68
CA ASP A 37 7.14 -5.04 17.77
C ASP A 37 5.85 -4.59 18.51
N GLU A 38 5.97 -3.64 19.42
CA GLU A 38 4.87 -3.12 20.23
C GLU A 38 3.73 -2.45 19.43
N TYR A 39 3.99 -2.09 18.15
CA TYR A 39 3.02 -1.48 17.24
C TYR A 39 2.35 -2.49 16.32
N THR A 40 2.83 -3.73 16.30
CA THR A 40 2.26 -4.78 15.45
C THR A 40 0.89 -5.21 15.97
N LEU A 41 -0.12 -5.16 15.10
CA LEU A 41 -1.48 -5.57 15.47
C LEU A 41 -1.54 -7.06 15.82
N PRO A 42 -2.43 -7.45 16.73
CA PRO A 42 -2.74 -8.85 16.99
C PRO A 42 -3.19 -9.55 15.70
N LEU A 43 -2.86 -10.83 15.59
CA LEU A 43 -3.32 -11.64 14.46
C LEU A 43 -4.83 -11.87 14.52
N PRO A 44 -5.52 -11.88 13.37
CA PRO A 44 -6.91 -12.32 13.30
C PRO A 44 -7.11 -13.73 13.85
N SER A 45 -8.28 -14.01 14.41
CA SER A 45 -8.58 -15.27 15.09
C SER A 45 -8.44 -16.53 14.20
N ASN A 46 -8.57 -16.37 12.89
CA ASN A 46 -8.43 -17.44 11.90
C ASN A 46 -7.02 -17.57 11.30
N VAL A 47 -6.07 -16.73 11.71
CA VAL A 47 -4.68 -16.78 11.24
C VAL A 47 -3.83 -17.53 12.27
N PRO A 48 -3.12 -18.60 11.88
CA PRO A 48 -2.26 -19.34 12.79
C PRO A 48 -1.17 -18.46 13.41
N SER A 49 -0.99 -18.54 14.72
CA SER A 49 0.02 -17.81 15.48
C SER A 49 1.38 -18.50 15.52
N ASP A 50 1.51 -19.65 14.87
CA ASP A 50 2.80 -20.31 14.71
C ASP A 50 3.82 -19.37 14.08
N PRO A 51 5.11 -19.51 14.37
CA PRO A 51 6.15 -18.72 13.74
C PRO A 51 6.09 -18.82 12.20
N PHE A 52 6.34 -17.70 11.53
CA PHE A 52 6.45 -17.69 10.06
C PHE A 52 7.56 -18.68 9.60
N PRO A 53 7.37 -19.52 8.54
CA PRO A 53 6.25 -19.47 7.58
C PRO A 53 5.09 -20.44 7.87
N ALA A 54 5.05 -21.14 8.99
CA ALA A 54 3.95 -22.04 9.33
C ALA A 54 2.66 -21.27 9.67
N GLY A 55 2.82 -20.08 10.26
CA GLY A 55 1.77 -19.11 10.52
C GLY A 55 2.30 -17.69 10.29
N ALA A 56 1.68 -16.70 10.90
CA ALA A 56 2.08 -15.30 10.84
C ALA A 56 2.65 -14.77 12.17
N GLY A 57 2.95 -15.68 13.11
CA GLY A 57 3.50 -15.31 14.42
C GLY A 57 4.91 -14.76 14.32
N GLY A 58 5.19 -13.72 15.12
CA GLY A 58 6.51 -13.13 15.27
C GLY A 58 6.93 -12.14 14.17
N ILE A 59 6.07 -11.83 13.19
CA ILE A 59 6.35 -10.85 12.14
C ILE A 59 5.37 -9.68 12.16
N ASP A 60 5.81 -8.51 11.68
CA ASP A 60 4.95 -7.39 11.30
C ASP A 60 4.60 -7.52 9.82
N PRO A 61 3.36 -7.87 9.45
CA PRO A 61 2.98 -8.14 8.07
C PRO A 61 2.94 -6.86 7.21
N PHE A 62 2.68 -5.70 7.80
CA PHE A 62 2.73 -4.43 7.08
C PHE A 62 4.16 -4.08 6.67
N ARG A 63 5.08 -4.10 7.61
CA ARG A 63 6.50 -3.77 7.37
C ARG A 63 7.17 -4.82 6.50
N SER A 64 6.88 -6.10 6.71
CA SER A 64 7.43 -7.19 5.89
C SER A 64 7.08 -7.01 4.40
N TYR A 65 5.92 -6.45 4.09
CA TYR A 65 5.55 -6.15 2.72
C TYR A 65 6.05 -4.77 2.25
N SER A 66 5.85 -3.71 3.02
CA SER A 66 6.13 -2.34 2.59
C SER A 66 7.63 -2.05 2.43
N GLU A 67 8.47 -2.59 3.32
CA GLU A 67 9.91 -2.30 3.32
C GLU A 67 10.65 -2.78 2.06
N MET A 68 10.08 -3.75 1.33
CA MET A 68 10.61 -4.17 0.03
C MET A 68 10.50 -3.09 -1.06
N PHE A 69 9.61 -2.11 -0.89
CA PHE A 69 9.28 -1.12 -1.91
C PHE A 69 9.62 0.31 -1.52
N THR A 70 9.84 0.56 -0.23
CA THR A 70 10.06 1.91 0.31
C THR A 70 11.53 2.29 0.43
N GLY A 71 12.45 1.37 0.10
CA GLY A 71 13.90 1.63 0.15
C GLY A 71 14.55 1.24 1.49
N GLU A 72 13.83 0.65 2.43
CA GLU A 72 14.42 0.07 3.65
C GLU A 72 15.27 -1.17 3.30
N THR A 73 14.91 -1.90 2.23
CA THR A 73 15.77 -2.91 1.62
C THR A 73 16.36 -2.38 0.33
N THR A 74 17.66 -2.60 0.13
CA THR A 74 18.36 -2.23 -1.12
C THR A 74 18.28 -3.37 -2.13
N ASN A 75 18.71 -3.10 -3.37
CA ASN A 75 18.86 -4.13 -4.39
C ASN A 75 19.84 -5.26 -4.00
N VAL A 76 20.70 -5.03 -3.02
CA VAL A 76 21.67 -6.04 -2.51
C VAL A 76 21.13 -6.78 -1.30
N THR A 77 20.32 -6.12 -0.46
CA THR A 77 19.83 -6.67 0.80
C THR A 77 18.42 -7.25 0.72
N ASN A 78 17.69 -6.97 -0.38
CA ASN A 78 16.34 -7.50 -0.56
C ASN A 78 16.38 -9.00 -0.90
N PRO A 79 15.93 -9.88 0.00
CA PRO A 79 16.03 -11.32 -0.19
C PRO A 79 15.06 -11.88 -1.23
N GLU A 80 14.08 -11.09 -1.67
CA GLU A 80 13.09 -11.46 -2.68
C GLU A 80 13.48 -11.02 -4.10
N LEU A 81 14.44 -10.11 -4.24
CA LEU A 81 14.80 -9.54 -5.53
C LEU A 81 15.60 -10.53 -6.35
N ILE A 82 15.01 -11.02 -7.44
CA ILE A 82 15.66 -11.88 -8.43
C ILE A 82 16.39 -11.04 -9.47
N TRP A 83 15.75 -9.98 -9.93
CA TRP A 83 16.26 -9.04 -10.92
C TRP A 83 15.52 -7.71 -10.80
N GLY A 84 16.21 -6.61 -11.03
CA GLY A 84 15.63 -5.28 -10.98
C GLY A 84 16.33 -4.30 -11.89
N THR A 85 15.64 -3.23 -12.24
CA THR A 85 16.18 -2.05 -12.92
C THR A 85 16.17 -0.86 -11.97
N THR A 86 17.17 0.00 -12.11
CA THR A 86 17.17 1.29 -11.40
C THR A 86 16.32 2.29 -12.18
N GLN A 87 15.46 3.01 -11.47
CA GLN A 87 14.71 4.15 -12.00
C GLN A 87 14.95 5.39 -11.14
N ASN A 88 14.70 6.56 -11.73
CA ASN A 88 14.77 7.81 -10.98
C ASN A 88 13.57 7.90 -10.03
N ILE A 89 13.83 7.93 -8.73
CA ILE A 89 12.78 8.03 -7.71
C ILE A 89 11.99 9.35 -7.82
N THR A 90 12.63 10.42 -8.27
CA THR A 90 11.98 11.72 -8.44
C THR A 90 10.85 11.63 -9.47
N ASP A 91 11.09 10.95 -10.60
CA ASP A 91 10.07 10.77 -11.64
C ASP A 91 8.88 9.95 -11.11
N GLN A 92 9.15 8.98 -10.25
CA GLN A 92 8.12 8.19 -9.61
C GLN A 92 7.31 9.01 -8.59
N GLN A 93 7.98 9.80 -7.76
CA GLN A 93 7.31 10.71 -6.83
C GLN A 93 6.46 11.75 -7.56
N ASP A 94 6.91 12.24 -8.73
CA ASP A 94 6.16 13.18 -9.56
C ASP A 94 4.78 12.64 -9.94
N VAL A 95 4.69 11.39 -10.29
CA VAL A 95 3.42 10.80 -10.76
C VAL A 95 2.53 10.27 -9.63
N VAL A 96 3.12 9.91 -8.48
CA VAL A 96 2.42 9.30 -7.35
C VAL A 96 1.91 10.34 -6.35
N PHE A 97 2.75 11.32 -6.01
CA PHE A 97 2.43 12.27 -4.94
C PHE A 97 1.29 13.20 -5.33
N PRO A 98 0.41 13.55 -4.38
CA PRO A 98 -0.57 14.60 -4.56
C PRO A 98 0.05 15.95 -4.92
N LEU A 99 -0.68 16.79 -5.64
CA LEU A 99 -0.21 18.13 -6.03
C LEU A 99 0.18 18.96 -4.79
N LYS A 100 -0.60 18.93 -3.73
CA LYS A 100 -0.29 19.62 -2.45
C LYS A 100 1.06 19.20 -1.86
N LEU A 101 1.50 17.99 -2.15
CA LEU A 101 2.79 17.42 -1.71
C LEU A 101 3.87 17.49 -2.81
N GLY A 102 3.65 18.29 -3.84
CA GLY A 102 4.60 18.56 -4.90
C GLY A 102 4.62 17.56 -6.05
N GLY A 103 3.66 16.64 -6.12
CA GLY A 103 3.49 15.70 -7.24
C GLY A 103 2.40 16.13 -8.21
N ASN A 104 2.02 15.22 -9.10
CA ASN A 104 1.05 15.47 -10.17
C ASN A 104 -0.22 14.61 -10.05
N SER A 105 -0.34 13.73 -9.04
CA SER A 105 -1.48 12.81 -8.86
C SER A 105 -1.83 12.01 -10.13
N SER A 106 -0.86 11.71 -10.98
CA SER A 106 -1.11 11.16 -12.32
C SER A 106 -1.51 9.69 -12.30
N ILE A 107 -1.16 8.95 -11.24
CA ILE A 107 -1.55 7.56 -11.09
C ILE A 107 -2.87 7.46 -10.34
N SER A 108 -3.90 7.00 -11.05
CA SER A 108 -5.23 6.76 -10.50
C SER A 108 -5.53 5.27 -10.49
N ILE A 109 -5.74 4.71 -9.30
CA ILE A 109 -6.04 3.28 -9.13
C ILE A 109 -7.54 3.04 -9.35
N PRO A 110 -7.95 2.12 -10.23
CA PRO A 110 -9.36 1.79 -10.42
C PRO A 110 -9.97 1.15 -9.17
N GLN A 111 -11.25 1.44 -8.89
CA GLN A 111 -12.01 0.87 -7.77
C GLN A 111 -11.89 -0.66 -7.71
N ARG A 112 -11.94 -1.34 -8.85
CA ARG A 112 -11.81 -2.80 -8.92
C ARG A 112 -10.53 -3.34 -8.28
N ILE A 113 -9.43 -2.59 -8.35
CA ILE A 113 -8.17 -2.97 -7.69
C ILE A 113 -8.27 -2.78 -6.18
N VAL A 114 -8.92 -1.69 -5.75
CA VAL A 114 -9.18 -1.41 -4.33
C VAL A 114 -10.05 -2.50 -3.71
N ASP A 115 -11.10 -2.91 -4.42
CA ASP A 115 -12.04 -3.95 -3.97
C ASP A 115 -11.42 -5.36 -3.95
N ALA A 116 -10.37 -5.59 -4.74
CA ALA A 116 -9.66 -6.87 -4.76
C ALA A 116 -8.81 -7.12 -3.51
N TYR A 117 -8.46 -6.07 -2.75
CA TYR A 117 -7.83 -6.24 -1.45
C TYR A 117 -8.84 -6.78 -0.43
N ARG A 118 -8.34 -7.60 0.47
CA ARG A 118 -9.16 -8.34 1.44
C ARG A 118 -9.28 -7.59 2.78
N MET A 119 -10.12 -8.13 3.64
CA MET A 119 -10.18 -7.75 5.05
C MET A 119 -8.95 -8.31 5.80
N ALA A 120 -8.71 -7.84 7.01
CA ALA A 120 -7.53 -8.22 7.81
C ALA A 120 -7.42 -9.74 8.03
N ASP A 121 -8.56 -10.43 8.08
CA ASP A 121 -8.66 -11.89 8.23
C ASP A 121 -8.60 -12.68 6.90
N GLY A 122 -8.32 -12.01 5.79
CA GLY A 122 -8.20 -12.60 4.47
C GLY A 122 -9.52 -12.85 3.72
N ARG A 123 -10.67 -12.47 4.28
CA ARG A 123 -11.97 -12.60 3.62
C ARG A 123 -12.20 -11.48 2.62
N ASP A 124 -13.04 -11.74 1.61
CA ASP A 124 -13.45 -10.72 0.65
C ASP A 124 -14.39 -9.69 1.33
N ILE A 125 -14.39 -8.46 0.83
CA ILE A 125 -15.23 -7.37 1.33
C ILE A 125 -16.73 -7.74 1.34
N ASN A 126 -17.19 -8.55 0.37
CA ASN A 126 -18.57 -9.01 0.28
C ASN A 126 -18.89 -10.17 1.24
N ASN A 127 -17.89 -10.70 1.93
CA ASN A 127 -18.04 -11.80 2.90
C ASN A 127 -17.21 -11.52 4.16
N ALA A 128 -17.18 -10.26 4.57
CA ALA A 128 -16.45 -9.80 5.75
C ALA A 128 -16.99 -10.46 7.03
N SER A 129 -16.10 -10.72 7.98
CA SER A 129 -16.48 -11.30 9.27
C SER A 129 -17.05 -10.27 10.23
N ALA A 130 -17.63 -10.76 11.32
CA ALA A 130 -18.05 -9.89 12.44
C ALA A 130 -16.84 -9.30 13.20
N GLU A 131 -15.69 -9.97 13.16
CA GLU A 131 -14.43 -9.49 13.77
C GLU A 131 -13.82 -8.32 12.96
N TYR A 132 -13.90 -8.39 11.64
CA TYR A 132 -13.42 -7.36 10.70
C TYR A 132 -14.53 -6.98 9.73
N PRO A 133 -15.55 -6.21 10.19
CA PRO A 133 -16.67 -5.83 9.34
C PRO A 133 -16.25 -4.86 8.25
N TYR A 134 -16.84 -4.99 7.08
CA TYR A 134 -16.77 -4.02 6.01
C TYR A 134 -17.99 -3.11 6.05
N GLU A 135 -17.78 -1.82 6.12
CA GLU A 135 -18.84 -0.82 6.14
C GLU A 135 -18.68 0.17 4.99
N ASP A 136 -19.54 0.05 3.99
CA ASP A 136 -19.59 0.96 2.84
C ASP A 136 -20.94 1.70 2.81
N ARG A 137 -20.96 2.90 3.41
CA ARG A 137 -22.12 3.79 3.44
C ARG A 137 -21.71 5.19 2.98
N PRO A 138 -21.48 5.40 1.66
CA PRO A 138 -20.74 6.53 1.11
C PRO A 138 -21.33 7.91 1.38
N TYR A 139 -22.59 7.99 1.80
CA TYR A 139 -23.25 9.28 2.13
C TYR A 139 -23.53 9.44 3.61
N ASP A 140 -23.10 8.49 4.44
CA ASP A 140 -23.28 8.53 5.88
C ASP A 140 -22.04 9.14 6.56
N GLN A 141 -22.17 10.38 7.01
CA GLN A 141 -21.11 11.10 7.70
C GLN A 141 -20.71 10.46 9.04
N THR A 142 -21.50 9.53 9.56
CA THR A 142 -21.16 8.76 10.77
C THR A 142 -20.35 7.50 10.46
N CYS A 143 -20.22 7.12 9.19
CA CYS A 143 -19.48 5.96 8.76
C CYS A 143 -17.96 6.26 8.64
N VAL A 144 -17.39 6.77 9.73
CA VAL A 144 -15.97 7.12 9.83
C VAL A 144 -15.36 6.52 11.10
N THR A 145 -14.05 6.34 11.09
CA THR A 145 -13.30 5.89 12.28
C THR A 145 -13.34 6.95 13.38
N ALA A 146 -13.58 6.53 14.63
CA ALA A 146 -13.75 7.46 15.75
C ALA A 146 -12.42 8.10 16.21
N ALA A 147 -11.30 7.40 16.06
CA ALA A 147 -9.97 7.83 16.51
C ALA A 147 -8.89 7.24 15.62
N ASP A 148 -7.68 7.78 15.76
CA ASP A 148 -6.50 7.23 15.12
C ASP A 148 -6.28 5.77 15.51
N LYS A 149 -5.91 4.94 14.52
CA LYS A 149 -5.52 3.54 14.74
C LYS A 149 -4.07 3.37 14.29
N GLN A 150 -3.18 3.02 15.21
CA GLN A 150 -1.84 2.58 14.86
C GLN A 150 -1.92 1.17 14.27
N LEU A 151 -1.57 1.00 13.01
CA LEU A 151 -1.64 -0.29 12.31
C LEU A 151 -0.26 -0.95 12.20
N SER A 152 0.81 -0.20 12.29
CA SER A 152 2.21 -0.63 12.35
C SER A 152 3.06 0.57 12.81
N LYS A 153 4.28 0.35 13.19
CA LYS A 153 5.23 1.39 13.62
C LYS A 153 5.26 2.62 12.69
N ASN A 154 5.15 2.37 11.39
CA ASN A 154 5.27 3.40 10.36
C ASN A 154 3.93 3.77 9.69
N TYR A 155 2.82 3.31 10.22
CA TYR A 155 1.52 3.56 9.61
C TYR A 155 0.41 3.75 10.64
N THR A 156 -0.22 4.91 10.58
CA THR A 156 -1.42 5.26 11.36
C THR A 156 -2.58 5.53 10.40
N LEU A 157 -3.72 4.91 10.64
CA LEU A 157 -4.99 5.24 10.00
C LEU A 157 -5.63 6.36 10.82
N PRO A 158 -5.77 7.60 10.28
CA PRO A 158 -6.32 8.71 11.03
C PRO A 158 -7.79 8.53 11.40
N GLY A 159 -8.17 9.07 12.55
CA GLY A 159 -9.58 9.25 12.91
C GLY A 159 -10.31 10.12 11.89
N GLY A 160 -11.61 9.87 11.70
CA GLY A 160 -12.38 10.51 10.63
C GLY A 160 -12.22 9.86 9.25
N THR A 161 -11.36 8.85 9.11
CA THR A 161 -11.23 8.09 7.86
C THR A 161 -12.49 7.26 7.61
N TYR A 162 -12.94 7.21 6.35
CA TYR A 162 -14.10 6.43 5.93
C TYR A 162 -13.93 4.94 6.24
N LYS A 163 -14.96 4.32 6.85
CA LYS A 163 -14.87 2.95 7.37
C LYS A 163 -14.69 1.87 6.30
N ALA A 164 -14.98 2.14 5.04
CA ALA A 164 -14.64 1.23 3.94
C ALA A 164 -13.13 0.95 3.83
N TYR A 165 -12.31 1.81 4.41
CA TYR A 165 -10.85 1.66 4.45
C TYR A 165 -10.36 1.06 5.79
N ASP A 166 -11.24 0.86 6.76
CA ASP A 166 -10.91 0.19 8.03
C ASP A 166 -10.89 -1.33 7.89
N ASN A 167 -10.19 -2.00 8.78
CA ASN A 167 -10.14 -3.47 8.86
C ASN A 167 -9.61 -4.18 7.59
N ARG A 168 -8.86 -3.47 6.74
CA ARG A 168 -8.30 -4.05 5.51
C ARG A 168 -6.98 -4.78 5.80
N GLU A 169 -6.60 -5.66 4.91
CA GLU A 169 -5.31 -6.36 5.01
C GLU A 169 -4.11 -5.40 4.95
N PRO A 170 -2.96 -5.73 5.56
CA PRO A 170 -1.78 -4.85 5.59
C PRO A 170 -1.29 -4.40 4.22
N ARG A 171 -1.42 -5.24 3.18
CA ARG A 171 -1.02 -4.90 1.80
C ARG A 171 -1.87 -3.77 1.21
N PHE A 172 -3.13 -3.64 1.63
CA PHE A 172 -3.97 -2.52 1.22
C PHE A 172 -3.36 -1.19 1.65
N TYR A 173 -3.06 -1.06 2.92
CA TYR A 173 -2.48 0.16 3.49
C TYR A 173 -1.09 0.48 2.94
N ALA A 174 -0.30 -0.55 2.63
CA ALA A 174 1.03 -0.40 2.05
C ALA A 174 1.01 -0.03 0.56
N SER A 175 -0.12 -0.21 -0.14
CA SER A 175 -0.18 -0.06 -1.60
C SER A 175 -1.09 1.05 -2.08
N ILE A 176 -2.16 1.35 -1.34
CA ILE A 176 -3.24 2.24 -1.78
C ILE A 176 -3.27 3.50 -0.91
N GLY A 177 -3.13 4.65 -1.55
CA GLY A 177 -3.47 5.94 -0.95
C GLY A 177 -4.92 6.30 -1.29
N PHE A 178 -5.70 6.66 -0.28
CA PHE A 178 -7.13 6.97 -0.34
C PHE A 178 -7.42 8.25 0.45
N SER A 179 -8.62 8.80 0.35
CA SER A 179 -9.02 9.95 1.18
C SER A 179 -8.96 9.60 2.67
N GLY A 180 -8.14 10.32 3.42
CA GLY A 180 -7.82 10.05 4.81
C GLY A 180 -6.42 9.44 5.03
N THR A 181 -5.67 9.11 3.99
CA THR A 181 -4.30 8.61 4.14
C THR A 181 -3.37 9.70 4.68
N LEU A 182 -2.62 9.34 5.73
CA LEU A 182 -1.58 10.19 6.30
C LEU A 182 -0.29 10.07 5.48
N TRP A 183 0.14 11.19 4.90
CA TRP A 183 1.44 11.33 4.24
C TRP A 183 2.42 11.99 5.19
N GLN A 184 3.35 11.22 5.72
CA GLN A 184 4.22 11.67 6.80
C GLN A 184 5.26 12.69 6.33
N MET A 185 5.97 12.41 5.24
CA MET A 185 7.00 13.30 4.65
C MET A 185 7.92 13.94 5.69
N GLN A 186 8.47 13.15 6.59
CA GLN A 186 9.18 13.64 7.76
C GLN A 186 10.49 14.36 7.45
N SER A 187 11.11 14.08 6.29
CA SER A 187 12.35 14.76 5.89
C SER A 187 12.11 16.05 5.13
N THR A 188 10.85 16.44 4.88
CA THR A 188 10.58 17.75 4.25
C THR A 188 10.85 18.90 5.22
N THR A 189 11.35 20.01 4.69
CA THR A 189 11.51 21.26 5.42
C THR A 189 10.20 22.06 5.49
N SER A 190 9.21 21.72 4.68
CA SER A 190 7.92 22.40 4.64
C SER A 190 6.94 21.79 5.65
N GLU A 191 6.56 22.56 6.65
CA GLU A 191 5.52 22.17 7.61
C GLU A 191 4.15 21.99 6.95
N GLU A 192 3.91 22.67 5.83
CA GLU A 192 2.68 22.49 5.06
C GLU A 192 2.57 21.14 4.37
N MET A 193 3.69 20.45 4.17
CA MET A 193 3.74 19.13 3.55
C MET A 193 3.90 18.00 4.57
N ARG A 194 4.42 18.28 5.76
CA ARG A 194 4.71 17.28 6.78
C ARG A 194 3.42 16.82 7.48
N ASN A 195 3.26 15.49 7.64
CA ASN A 195 2.15 14.85 8.34
C ASN A 195 0.77 15.32 7.83
N LYS A 196 0.58 15.31 6.52
CA LYS A 196 -0.71 15.73 5.93
C LYS A 196 -1.64 14.55 5.67
N ILE A 197 -2.86 14.70 6.12
CA ILE A 197 -3.97 13.87 5.68
C ILE A 197 -4.36 14.35 4.29
N VAL A 198 -4.37 13.43 3.32
CA VAL A 198 -4.68 13.71 1.92
C VAL A 198 -6.12 13.32 1.62
N GLU A 199 -6.84 14.20 0.94
CA GLU A 199 -8.25 14.04 0.60
C GLU A 199 -8.47 14.35 -0.88
N TYR A 200 -9.18 13.47 -1.58
CA TYR A 200 -9.32 13.50 -3.04
C TYR A 200 -10.69 14.00 -3.53
N TYR A 201 -11.59 14.41 -2.66
CA TYR A 201 -12.86 14.98 -3.09
C TYR A 201 -12.71 16.38 -3.70
N ASN A 202 -13.71 16.84 -4.42
CA ASN A 202 -13.68 18.14 -5.11
C ASN A 202 -13.47 19.30 -4.12
N GLY A 203 -12.46 20.12 -4.37
CA GLY A 203 -12.08 21.23 -3.50
C GLY A 203 -11.15 20.85 -2.33
N ALA A 204 -10.94 19.56 -2.08
CA ALA A 204 -9.98 19.09 -1.07
C ALA A 204 -8.52 19.26 -1.52
N ASN A 205 -7.58 18.98 -0.63
CA ASN A 205 -6.16 19.28 -0.82
C ASN A 205 -5.45 18.45 -1.91
N ALA A 206 -6.08 17.38 -2.40
CA ALA A 206 -5.57 16.58 -3.53
C ALA A 206 -6.67 16.33 -4.59
N GLY A 207 -7.84 16.92 -4.41
CA GLY A 207 -8.97 16.76 -5.31
C GLY A 207 -8.97 17.76 -6.46
N LYS A 208 -9.95 17.61 -7.35
CA LYS A 208 -10.21 18.58 -8.41
C LYS A 208 -10.51 19.96 -7.82
N ASN A 209 -10.08 21.02 -8.50
CA ASN A 209 -10.23 22.43 -8.08
C ASN A 209 -9.49 22.83 -6.79
N GLN A 210 -8.54 22.04 -6.32
CA GLN A 210 -7.68 22.49 -5.25
C GLN A 210 -6.89 23.73 -5.69
N ALA A 211 -6.83 24.77 -4.87
CA ALA A 211 -6.05 25.98 -5.12
C ALA A 211 -6.18 26.54 -6.56
N GLY A 212 -7.35 26.38 -7.21
CA GLY A 212 -7.58 26.84 -8.57
C GLY A 212 -7.01 25.95 -9.69
N VAL A 213 -6.36 24.83 -9.37
CA VAL A 213 -5.85 23.87 -10.35
C VAL A 213 -6.96 22.92 -10.78
N THR A 214 -7.29 22.90 -12.05
CA THR A 214 -8.44 22.16 -12.59
C THR A 214 -8.06 20.93 -13.42
N ASN A 215 -6.79 20.79 -13.77
CA ASN A 215 -6.30 19.77 -14.71
C ASN A 215 -5.27 18.79 -14.11
N ILE A 216 -4.87 18.99 -12.86
CA ILE A 216 -3.94 18.11 -12.15
C ILE A 216 -4.63 17.60 -10.88
N TYR A 217 -5.19 16.41 -10.95
CA TYR A 217 -5.85 15.77 -9.82
C TYR A 217 -6.01 14.27 -10.06
N ASN A 218 -6.20 13.51 -8.99
CA ASN A 218 -6.49 12.09 -9.08
C ASN A 218 -7.92 11.85 -9.57
N LEU A 219 -8.10 10.98 -10.57
CA LEU A 219 -9.40 10.74 -11.22
C LEU A 219 -10.32 9.81 -10.44
N THR A 220 -9.76 8.91 -9.63
CA THR A 220 -10.52 7.85 -8.96
C THR A 220 -10.64 8.04 -7.45
N GLY A 221 -9.89 8.96 -6.88
CA GLY A 221 -9.76 9.10 -5.42
C GLY A 221 -8.77 8.12 -4.78
N TYR A 222 -8.06 7.35 -5.60
CA TYR A 222 -7.05 6.39 -5.15
C TYR A 222 -5.74 6.57 -5.91
N THR A 223 -4.63 6.54 -5.18
CA THR A 223 -3.28 6.60 -5.76
C THR A 223 -2.42 5.42 -5.34
N CYS A 224 -1.31 5.23 -6.01
CA CYS A 224 -0.31 4.23 -5.62
C CYS A 224 0.49 4.75 -4.42
N TYR A 225 0.37 4.09 -3.27
CA TYR A 225 1.11 4.41 -2.04
C TYR A 225 2.32 3.49 -1.84
N LYS A 226 2.46 2.46 -2.64
CA LYS A 226 3.40 1.35 -2.50
C LYS A 226 4.88 1.76 -2.36
N TYR A 227 5.25 2.89 -2.95
CA TYR A 227 6.64 3.38 -2.97
C TYR A 227 6.85 4.62 -2.10
N VAL A 228 5.91 4.92 -1.21
CA VAL A 228 5.98 6.09 -0.35
C VAL A 228 6.63 5.72 0.98
N HIS A 229 7.76 6.35 1.27
CA HIS A 229 8.45 6.17 2.54
C HIS A 229 8.02 7.26 3.54
N PRO A 230 7.86 6.93 4.85
CA PRO A 230 7.52 7.94 5.87
C PRO A 230 8.47 9.14 5.93
N ARG A 231 9.74 8.92 5.60
CA ARG A 231 10.78 9.96 5.57
C ARG A 231 10.97 10.64 4.23
N ASP A 232 10.10 10.39 3.26
CA ASP A 232 10.22 11.09 1.97
C ASP A 232 10.21 12.61 2.12
N ALA A 233 10.94 13.28 1.22
CA ALA A 233 10.94 14.71 1.06
C ALA A 233 10.92 15.06 -0.42
N ARG A 234 9.96 15.87 -0.84
CA ARG A 234 9.84 16.26 -2.24
C ARG A 234 10.82 17.36 -2.67
N THR A 235 11.25 18.19 -1.73
CA THR A 235 11.94 19.45 -2.03
C THR A 235 13.46 19.37 -2.17
N LEU A 236 14.09 18.26 -1.90
CA LEU A 236 15.53 18.10 -2.12
C LEU A 236 15.84 16.62 -2.35
N SER A 237 16.53 16.36 -3.40
CA SER A 237 17.20 15.15 -3.85
C SER A 237 18.05 14.43 -2.78
N LEU A 238 17.49 14.10 -1.64
CA LEU A 238 18.10 13.19 -0.70
C LEU A 238 17.32 11.87 -0.73
N ILE A 239 17.65 11.10 -1.72
CA ILE A 239 17.29 9.70 -1.83
C ILE A 239 18.09 8.97 -0.76
N HIS A 240 17.41 8.42 0.21
CA HIS A 240 17.98 7.34 1.00
C HIS A 240 17.78 6.04 0.21
N ILE A 241 18.73 5.72 -0.65
CA ILE A 241 18.92 4.39 -1.21
C ILE A 241 19.91 3.66 -0.31
#